data_a17a4af7d6465f751d8155b5f4c937df
#
_entry.id   a17a4af7d6465f751d8155b5f4c937df
#
_cell.length_a   1.000
_cell.length_b   1.000
_cell.length_c   1.000
_cell.angle_alpha   90.00
_cell.angle_beta   90.00
_cell.angle_gamma   90.00
#
_symmetry.space_group_name_H-M   'P 1'
#
loop_
_entity.id
_entity.type
_entity.pdbx_description
1 polymer ?
#
loop_
_entity_poly.entity_id
_entity_poly.type
_entity_poly.pdbx_seq_one_letter_code
_entity_poly.pdbx_strand_id
1 'polypeptide(L)'
;DAHDTEARLGLSFTQLKQRSLQAAYDNAARVIMQDPLSARAHALLGAAILGAGEFSLSVEEFRTALTLNGDEALAVAGLAMVDFYENRMPAAIAGLRKAVNMDPDEPDFVFNLGQAAARSEKYKEAADAYETFLMIAPKTDTDRRERIIGLIDFLRYLGRQGSLYIAGGDYRSTVSFEATDNRPIILIRVNGNKEPLRFVLDTGSGMSVISDETAKRLGIKPVAKGGLARAVGGGGKFEIVYGFVDSIDIGGARVQNVPVYIRKFFDSHIPVDGYLGLSVVSKFLASVDYGTRRMSLVRQNQTDQVESWTAVRRPENVQGLIPVAPNDGSIEVPLRTTSSGFLSGEVGLEGFDKNVNFIIDTAASITVISEKLSQQEQLLELLQPSKMRVFGAAGVTEDVKLLQLPRLSLGLSKLEKINAAVLDMEPVNETAGFTQSGILGGNFLRHFRIYFDFARGAMRLEPLNQKPKNVETINPEAVVTP
;
A
#
# COMPACT_ATOMS: atom_id res chain seq x y z
N ASP A 1 -21.02 -1.31 -34.27
CA ASP A 1 -21.66 -0.05 -34.56
C ASP A 1 -21.16 1.00 -33.56
N ALA A 2 -20.81 2.20 -34.08
CA ALA A 2 -20.31 3.30 -33.23
C ALA A 2 -21.37 3.81 -32.24
N HIS A 3 -22.64 3.48 -32.46
CA HIS A 3 -23.79 3.86 -31.61
C HIS A 3 -24.33 2.72 -30.75
N ASP A 4 -23.71 1.55 -30.76
CA ASP A 4 -24.12 0.41 -29.94
C ASP A 4 -23.68 0.62 -28.49
N THR A 5 -24.65 1.01 -27.66
CA THR A 5 -24.45 1.27 -26.23
C THR A 5 -24.00 0.01 -25.47
N GLU A 6 -24.62 -1.13 -25.76
CA GLU A 6 -24.28 -2.40 -25.11
C GLU A 6 -22.84 -2.84 -25.44
N ALA A 7 -22.45 -2.74 -26.73
CA ALA A 7 -21.08 -3.04 -27.13
C ALA A 7 -20.06 -2.13 -26.45
N ARG A 8 -20.38 -0.83 -26.25
CA ARG A 8 -19.50 0.11 -25.53
C ARG A 8 -19.39 -0.21 -24.04
N LEU A 9 -20.49 -0.57 -23.39
CA LEU A 9 -20.47 -1.01 -22.00
C LEU A 9 -19.62 -2.28 -21.81
N GLY A 10 -19.80 -3.27 -22.71
CA GLY A 10 -18.97 -4.48 -22.72
C GLY A 10 -17.48 -4.19 -22.96
N LEU A 11 -17.18 -3.26 -23.88
CA LEU A 11 -15.80 -2.84 -24.15
C LEU A 11 -15.20 -2.12 -22.94
N SER A 12 -15.91 -1.17 -22.33
CA SER A 12 -15.48 -0.47 -21.12
C SER A 12 -15.18 -1.47 -19.98
N PHE A 13 -16.08 -2.44 -19.76
CA PHE A 13 -15.88 -3.49 -18.77
C PHE A 13 -14.61 -4.35 -19.04
N THR A 14 -14.44 -4.75 -20.32
CA THR A 14 -13.23 -5.52 -20.72
C THR A 14 -11.96 -4.71 -20.51
N GLN A 15 -11.97 -3.43 -20.82
CA GLN A 15 -10.84 -2.53 -20.64
C GLN A 15 -10.51 -2.29 -19.15
N LEU A 16 -11.52 -2.27 -18.26
CA LEU A 16 -11.28 -2.29 -16.81
C LEU A 16 -10.51 -3.54 -16.38
N LYS A 17 -10.93 -4.72 -16.87
CA LYS A 17 -10.23 -5.99 -16.59
C LYS A 17 -8.79 -5.99 -17.09
N GLN A 18 -8.53 -5.30 -18.19
CA GLN A 18 -7.19 -5.12 -18.77
C GLN A 18 -6.40 -3.96 -18.15
N ARG A 19 -6.95 -3.25 -17.16
CA ARG A 19 -6.39 -2.06 -16.54
C ARG A 19 -6.14 -0.89 -17.53
N SER A 20 -6.81 -0.90 -18.68
CA SER A 20 -6.81 0.19 -19.66
C SER A 20 -7.80 1.29 -19.20
N LEU A 21 -7.49 1.93 -18.06
CA LEU A 21 -8.44 2.77 -17.32
C LEU A 21 -8.95 3.96 -18.14
N GLN A 22 -8.08 4.64 -18.92
CA GLN A 22 -8.49 5.77 -19.76
C GLN A 22 -9.46 5.33 -20.85
N ALA A 23 -9.19 4.21 -21.50
CA ALA A 23 -10.07 3.69 -22.56
C ALA A 23 -11.43 3.23 -21.97
N ALA A 24 -11.43 2.63 -20.79
CA ALA A 24 -12.65 2.26 -20.07
C ALA A 24 -13.47 3.50 -19.71
N TYR A 25 -12.83 4.53 -19.18
CA TYR A 25 -13.43 5.84 -18.91
C TYR A 25 -14.08 6.43 -20.16
N ASP A 26 -13.34 6.54 -21.26
CA ASP A 26 -13.80 7.16 -22.51
C ASP A 26 -15.04 6.45 -23.07
N ASN A 27 -15.08 5.10 -23.01
CA ASN A 27 -16.23 4.35 -23.48
C ASN A 27 -17.46 4.52 -22.58
N ALA A 28 -17.29 4.47 -21.26
CA ALA A 28 -18.38 4.72 -20.31
C ALA A 28 -18.91 6.16 -20.43
N ALA A 29 -18.04 7.16 -20.51
CA ALA A 29 -18.42 8.56 -20.68
C ALA A 29 -19.20 8.81 -21.97
N ARG A 30 -18.83 8.15 -23.08
CA ARG A 30 -19.60 8.24 -24.34
C ARG A 30 -21.00 7.65 -24.23
N VAL A 31 -21.19 6.61 -23.44
CA VAL A 31 -22.54 6.07 -23.16
C VAL A 31 -23.35 7.08 -22.36
N ILE A 32 -22.78 7.68 -21.30
CA ILE A 32 -23.45 8.69 -20.49
C ILE A 32 -23.86 9.92 -21.30
N MET A 33 -23.03 10.33 -22.28
CA MET A 33 -23.43 11.43 -23.21
C MET A 33 -24.66 11.11 -24.07
N GLN A 34 -24.91 9.83 -24.37
CA GLN A 34 -26.09 9.39 -25.16
C GLN A 34 -27.27 9.03 -24.27
N ASP A 35 -27.00 8.39 -23.13
CA ASP A 35 -27.99 7.96 -22.13
C ASP A 35 -27.48 8.29 -20.72
N PRO A 36 -27.77 9.50 -20.20
CA PRO A 36 -27.38 9.93 -18.86
C PRO A 36 -28.00 9.10 -17.71
N LEU A 37 -29.01 8.28 -18.02
CA LEU A 37 -29.67 7.43 -17.02
C LEU A 37 -29.14 5.99 -16.98
N SER A 38 -28.08 5.70 -17.70
CA SER A 38 -27.44 4.38 -17.71
C SER A 38 -26.68 4.14 -16.41
N ALA A 39 -27.30 3.45 -15.44
CA ALA A 39 -26.66 3.06 -14.17
C ALA A 39 -25.34 2.30 -14.39
N ARG A 40 -25.33 1.38 -15.36
CA ARG A 40 -24.15 0.58 -15.70
C ARG A 40 -23.00 1.45 -16.22
N ALA A 41 -23.29 2.49 -17.02
CA ALA A 41 -22.26 3.39 -17.52
C ALA A 41 -21.62 4.21 -16.38
N HIS A 42 -22.42 4.73 -15.45
CA HIS A 42 -21.93 5.40 -14.24
C HIS A 42 -21.09 4.47 -13.35
N ALA A 43 -21.51 3.22 -13.17
CA ALA A 43 -20.73 2.23 -12.41
C ALA A 43 -19.37 1.94 -13.07
N LEU A 44 -19.32 1.77 -14.39
CA LEU A 44 -18.07 1.55 -15.14
C LEU A 44 -17.17 2.79 -15.11
N LEU A 45 -17.75 3.98 -15.23
CA LEU A 45 -17.02 5.24 -15.11
C LEU A 45 -16.40 5.37 -13.71
N GLY A 46 -17.21 5.13 -12.67
CA GLY A 46 -16.74 5.14 -11.28
C GLY A 46 -15.62 4.13 -11.02
N ALA A 47 -15.70 2.93 -11.61
CA ALA A 47 -14.66 1.92 -11.49
C ALA A 47 -13.33 2.33 -12.18
N ALA A 48 -13.41 2.95 -13.36
CA ALA A 48 -12.24 3.48 -14.06
C ALA A 48 -11.56 4.60 -13.26
N ILE A 49 -12.37 5.53 -12.72
CA ILE A 49 -11.92 6.64 -11.87
C ILE A 49 -11.29 6.12 -10.57
N LEU A 50 -11.89 5.11 -9.91
CA LEU A 50 -11.34 4.49 -8.71
C LEU A 50 -9.99 3.81 -9.00
N GLY A 51 -9.90 3.09 -10.10
CA GLY A 51 -8.65 2.48 -10.55
C GLY A 51 -7.54 3.50 -10.83
N ALA A 52 -7.89 4.70 -11.28
CA ALA A 52 -6.96 5.82 -11.43
C ALA A 52 -6.54 6.46 -10.10
N GLY A 53 -7.27 6.17 -9.01
CA GLY A 53 -6.99 6.69 -7.66
C GLY A 53 -7.70 8.00 -7.32
N GLU A 54 -8.73 8.37 -8.09
CA GLU A 54 -9.55 9.57 -7.89
C GLU A 54 -10.81 9.23 -7.06
N PHE A 55 -10.65 9.07 -5.76
CA PHE A 55 -11.65 8.48 -4.87
C PHE A 55 -12.97 9.25 -4.78
N SER A 56 -12.92 10.57 -4.62
CA SER A 56 -14.11 11.40 -4.45
C SER A 56 -15.03 11.33 -5.67
N LEU A 57 -14.43 11.46 -6.85
CA LEU A 57 -15.19 11.39 -8.11
C LEU A 57 -15.76 9.99 -8.34
N SER A 58 -15.01 8.93 -7.97
CA SER A 58 -15.53 7.57 -8.10
C SER A 58 -16.74 7.31 -7.21
N VAL A 59 -16.74 7.86 -5.98
CA VAL A 59 -17.89 7.76 -5.05
C VAL A 59 -19.12 8.46 -5.62
N GLU A 60 -18.96 9.62 -6.26
CA GLU A 60 -20.07 10.35 -6.91
C GLU A 60 -20.70 9.50 -8.02
N GLU A 61 -19.89 8.91 -8.88
CA GLU A 61 -20.35 8.06 -9.98
C GLU A 61 -21.05 6.78 -9.47
N PHE A 62 -20.50 6.10 -8.47
CA PHE A 62 -21.13 4.94 -7.88
C PHE A 62 -22.47 5.27 -7.19
N ARG A 63 -22.57 6.41 -6.50
CA ARG A 63 -23.82 6.86 -5.90
C ARG A 63 -24.87 7.21 -6.96
N THR A 64 -24.46 7.84 -8.06
CA THR A 64 -25.33 8.10 -9.20
C THR A 64 -25.85 6.79 -9.78
N ALA A 65 -24.97 5.80 -10.01
CA ALA A 65 -25.37 4.49 -10.49
C ALA A 65 -26.43 3.83 -9.58
N LEU A 66 -26.21 3.85 -8.25
CA LEU A 66 -27.15 3.27 -7.28
C LEU A 66 -28.45 4.06 -7.12
N THR A 67 -28.45 5.36 -7.41
CA THR A 67 -29.68 6.16 -7.45
C THR A 67 -30.53 5.79 -8.66
N LEU A 68 -29.89 5.50 -9.79
CA LEU A 68 -30.54 5.09 -11.03
C LEU A 68 -31.00 3.62 -10.98
N ASN A 69 -30.17 2.75 -10.41
CA ASN A 69 -30.49 1.34 -10.23
C ASN A 69 -29.85 0.85 -8.91
N GLY A 70 -30.66 0.66 -7.88
CA GLY A 70 -30.20 0.18 -6.56
C GLY A 70 -29.55 -1.20 -6.55
N ASP A 71 -29.71 -1.97 -7.63
CA ASP A 71 -29.18 -3.32 -7.82
C ASP A 71 -27.97 -3.37 -8.78
N GLU A 72 -27.29 -2.23 -9.01
CA GLU A 72 -26.05 -2.23 -9.79
C GLU A 72 -24.88 -2.79 -8.96
N ALA A 73 -24.58 -4.07 -9.14
CA ALA A 73 -23.59 -4.82 -8.35
C ALA A 73 -22.19 -4.22 -8.41
N LEU A 74 -21.76 -3.71 -9.58
CA LEU A 74 -20.44 -3.07 -9.75
C LEU A 74 -20.32 -1.81 -8.89
N ALA A 75 -21.38 -1.02 -8.78
CA ALA A 75 -21.39 0.19 -7.95
C ALA A 75 -21.35 -0.17 -6.45
N VAL A 76 -22.07 -1.21 -6.02
CA VAL A 76 -21.99 -1.75 -4.65
C VAL A 76 -20.59 -2.20 -4.33
N ALA A 77 -19.95 -2.98 -5.22
CA ALA A 77 -18.58 -3.45 -5.07
C ALA A 77 -17.58 -2.27 -5.05
N GLY A 78 -17.78 -1.29 -5.93
CA GLY A 78 -16.93 -0.10 -6.01
C GLY A 78 -16.90 0.71 -4.71
N LEU A 79 -18.08 1.01 -4.12
CA LEU A 79 -18.15 1.68 -2.81
C LEU A 79 -17.53 0.85 -1.70
N ALA A 80 -17.73 -0.46 -1.71
CA ALA A 80 -17.10 -1.36 -0.75
C ALA A 80 -15.57 -1.38 -0.89
N MET A 81 -15.03 -1.24 -2.09
CA MET A 81 -13.59 -1.11 -2.31
C MET A 81 -13.05 0.25 -1.85
N VAL A 82 -13.81 1.34 -1.96
CA VAL A 82 -13.47 2.62 -1.32
C VAL A 82 -13.37 2.43 0.20
N ASP A 83 -14.35 1.77 0.83
CA ASP A 83 -14.31 1.43 2.25
C ASP A 83 -13.07 0.59 2.63
N PHE A 84 -12.70 -0.36 1.78
CA PHE A 84 -11.53 -1.20 1.95
C PHE A 84 -10.23 -0.39 1.93
N TYR A 85 -10.04 0.52 0.97
CA TYR A 85 -8.84 1.36 0.88
C TYR A 85 -8.75 2.39 2.02
N GLU A 86 -9.88 2.83 2.53
CA GLU A 86 -9.96 3.74 3.68
C GLU A 86 -10.01 3.01 5.04
N ASN A 87 -9.69 1.71 5.04
CA ASN A 87 -9.61 0.84 6.23
C ASN A 87 -10.94 0.70 7.01
N ARG A 88 -12.10 0.92 6.38
CA ARG A 88 -13.42 0.70 6.96
C ARG A 88 -13.88 -0.75 6.74
N MET A 89 -13.11 -1.70 7.29
CA MET A 89 -13.25 -3.13 7.02
C MET A 89 -14.67 -3.72 7.24
N PRO A 90 -15.42 -3.38 8.32
CA PRO A 90 -16.78 -3.91 8.47
C PRO A 90 -17.71 -3.53 7.32
N ALA A 91 -17.65 -2.27 6.84
CA ALA A 91 -18.45 -1.79 5.71
C ALA A 91 -17.99 -2.43 4.40
N ALA A 92 -16.66 -2.52 4.17
CA ALA A 92 -16.09 -3.17 3.01
C ALA A 92 -16.56 -4.62 2.86
N ILE A 93 -16.46 -5.43 3.92
CA ILE A 93 -16.90 -6.84 3.90
C ILE A 93 -18.40 -6.95 3.66
N ALA A 94 -19.22 -6.13 4.34
CA ALA A 94 -20.66 -6.15 4.15
C ALA A 94 -21.07 -5.80 2.70
N GLY A 95 -20.45 -4.78 2.14
CA GLY A 95 -20.68 -4.36 0.75
C GLY A 95 -20.23 -5.41 -0.26
N LEU A 96 -19.03 -6.00 -0.08
CA LEU A 96 -18.53 -7.04 -0.97
C LEU A 96 -19.35 -8.32 -0.90
N ARG A 97 -19.82 -8.74 0.28
CA ARG A 97 -20.77 -9.86 0.39
C ARG A 97 -22.06 -9.58 -0.35
N LYS A 98 -22.58 -8.34 -0.25
CA LYS A 98 -23.78 -7.93 -1.01
C LYS A 98 -23.51 -8.02 -2.50
N ALA A 99 -22.38 -7.51 -3.00
CA ALA A 99 -22.03 -7.57 -4.42
C ALA A 99 -21.89 -9.02 -4.93
N VAL A 100 -21.24 -9.90 -4.17
CA VAL A 100 -21.13 -11.34 -4.50
C VAL A 100 -22.49 -12.02 -4.53
N ASN A 101 -23.42 -11.65 -3.62
CA ASN A 101 -24.77 -12.20 -3.64
C ASN A 101 -25.59 -11.71 -4.85
N MET A 102 -25.31 -10.50 -5.35
CA MET A 102 -25.99 -9.94 -6.53
C MET A 102 -25.45 -10.52 -7.83
N ASP A 103 -24.15 -10.77 -7.91
CA ASP A 103 -23.48 -11.37 -9.07
C ASP A 103 -22.40 -12.35 -8.59
N PRO A 104 -22.77 -13.61 -8.33
CA PRO A 104 -21.86 -14.62 -7.79
C PRO A 104 -20.83 -15.14 -8.81
N ASP A 105 -21.05 -14.89 -10.09
CA ASP A 105 -20.19 -15.32 -11.18
C ASP A 105 -19.14 -14.26 -11.56
N GLU A 106 -19.14 -13.08 -10.92
CA GLU A 106 -18.12 -12.04 -11.13
C GLU A 106 -16.88 -12.32 -10.26
N PRO A 107 -15.76 -12.76 -10.87
CA PRO A 107 -14.58 -13.20 -10.12
C PRO A 107 -13.95 -12.09 -9.26
N ASP A 108 -14.02 -10.81 -9.71
CA ASP A 108 -13.39 -9.72 -8.99
C ASP A 108 -14.11 -9.42 -7.66
N PHE A 109 -15.43 -9.61 -7.58
CA PHE A 109 -16.16 -9.41 -6.33
C PHE A 109 -15.74 -10.43 -5.29
N VAL A 110 -15.62 -11.69 -5.71
CA VAL A 110 -15.18 -12.81 -4.84
C VAL A 110 -13.72 -12.63 -4.43
N PHE A 111 -12.85 -12.22 -5.37
CA PHE A 111 -11.45 -11.93 -5.09
C PHE A 111 -11.29 -10.79 -4.05
N ASN A 112 -12.02 -9.68 -4.24
CA ASN A 112 -11.99 -8.54 -3.35
C ASN A 112 -12.55 -8.89 -1.96
N LEU A 113 -13.59 -9.74 -1.88
CA LEU A 113 -14.08 -10.27 -0.61
C LEU A 113 -12.99 -11.07 0.12
N GLY A 114 -12.26 -11.93 -0.61
CA GLY A 114 -11.10 -12.65 -0.09
C GLY A 114 -10.04 -11.73 0.50
N GLN A 115 -9.70 -10.63 -0.20
CA GLN A 115 -8.75 -9.63 0.28
C GLN A 115 -9.24 -8.93 1.56
N ALA A 116 -10.50 -8.48 1.58
CA ALA A 116 -11.07 -7.79 2.74
C ALA A 116 -11.18 -8.72 3.95
N ALA A 117 -11.55 -9.98 3.74
CA ALA A 117 -11.60 -11.00 4.77
C ALA A 117 -10.20 -11.31 5.33
N ALA A 118 -9.18 -11.48 4.47
CA ALA A 118 -7.80 -11.73 4.89
C ALA A 118 -7.25 -10.57 5.74
N ARG A 119 -7.45 -9.32 5.30
CA ARG A 119 -7.04 -8.13 6.06
C ARG A 119 -7.76 -8.00 7.42
N SER A 120 -8.97 -8.54 7.52
CA SER A 120 -9.77 -8.56 8.74
C SER A 120 -9.51 -9.80 9.61
N GLU A 121 -8.44 -10.55 9.35
CA GLU A 121 -8.07 -11.79 10.04
C GLU A 121 -9.16 -12.89 9.99
N LYS A 122 -10.11 -12.78 9.03
CA LYS A 122 -11.14 -13.80 8.76
C LYS A 122 -10.61 -14.84 7.77
N TYR A 123 -9.56 -15.54 8.17
CA TYR A 123 -8.75 -16.37 7.26
C TYR A 123 -9.51 -17.52 6.62
N LYS A 124 -10.49 -18.10 7.32
CA LYS A 124 -11.35 -19.15 6.74
C LYS A 124 -12.19 -18.59 5.59
N GLU A 125 -12.88 -17.45 5.84
CA GLU A 125 -13.70 -16.79 4.81
C GLU A 125 -12.85 -16.34 3.63
N ALA A 126 -11.64 -15.83 3.89
CA ALA A 126 -10.70 -15.45 2.84
C ALA A 126 -10.28 -16.64 1.97
N ALA A 127 -9.95 -17.78 2.59
CA ALA A 127 -9.58 -18.99 1.86
C ALA A 127 -10.74 -19.52 1.04
N ASP A 128 -11.97 -19.57 1.61
CA ASP A 128 -13.18 -20.02 0.92
C ASP A 128 -13.51 -19.11 -0.28
N ALA A 129 -13.37 -17.79 -0.15
CA ALA A 129 -13.55 -16.83 -1.24
C ALA A 129 -12.51 -17.04 -2.36
N TYR A 130 -11.24 -17.25 -2.02
CA TYR A 130 -10.21 -17.50 -3.03
C TYR A 130 -10.36 -18.86 -3.72
N GLU A 131 -10.83 -19.89 -3.03
CA GLU A 131 -11.19 -21.17 -3.67
C GLU A 131 -12.33 -20.95 -4.66
N THR A 132 -13.37 -20.21 -4.30
CA THR A 132 -14.46 -19.82 -5.21
C THR A 132 -13.94 -19.06 -6.41
N PHE A 133 -13.05 -18.06 -6.20
CA PHE A 133 -12.39 -17.35 -7.30
C PHE A 133 -11.68 -18.31 -8.26
N LEU A 134 -10.91 -19.30 -7.75
CA LEU A 134 -10.23 -20.28 -8.60
C LEU A 134 -11.19 -21.14 -9.43
N MET A 135 -12.44 -21.33 -8.97
CA MET A 135 -13.46 -22.07 -9.71
C MET A 135 -14.07 -21.25 -10.86
N ILE A 136 -14.39 -19.97 -10.60
CA ILE A 136 -15.15 -19.11 -11.56
C ILE A 136 -14.25 -18.25 -12.44
N ALA A 137 -13.03 -17.90 -12.00
CA ALA A 137 -12.13 -17.03 -12.75
C ALA A 137 -11.63 -17.69 -14.04
N PRO A 138 -11.45 -16.91 -15.13
CA PRO A 138 -10.92 -17.41 -16.38
C PRO A 138 -9.59 -18.12 -16.19
N LYS A 139 -9.37 -19.22 -16.89
CA LYS A 139 -8.09 -19.97 -16.84
C LYS A 139 -6.92 -19.15 -17.39
N THR A 140 -7.19 -18.14 -18.18
CA THR A 140 -6.21 -17.19 -18.73
C THR A 140 -5.70 -16.19 -17.70
N ASP A 141 -6.34 -16.08 -16.53
CA ASP A 141 -5.88 -15.25 -15.41
C ASP A 141 -4.78 -15.97 -14.60
N THR A 142 -3.69 -16.30 -15.28
CA THR A 142 -2.63 -17.16 -14.75
C THR A 142 -1.93 -16.54 -13.55
N ASP A 143 -1.61 -15.25 -13.61
CA ASP A 143 -0.81 -14.56 -12.57
C ASP A 143 -1.56 -14.48 -11.23
N ARG A 144 -2.84 -14.13 -11.24
CA ARG A 144 -3.65 -14.12 -9.99
C ARG A 144 -3.85 -15.54 -9.47
N ARG A 145 -4.15 -16.48 -10.35
CA ARG A 145 -4.38 -17.89 -9.98
C ARG A 145 -3.16 -18.52 -9.31
N GLU A 146 -1.96 -18.33 -9.88
CA GLU A 146 -0.72 -18.85 -9.32
C GLU A 146 -0.42 -18.27 -7.92
N ARG A 147 -0.62 -16.95 -7.74
CA ARG A 147 -0.42 -16.30 -6.44
C ARG A 147 -1.39 -16.82 -5.38
N ILE A 148 -2.65 -17.07 -5.74
CA ILE A 148 -3.71 -17.45 -4.81
C ILE A 148 -3.57 -18.87 -4.32
N ILE A 149 -3.11 -19.83 -5.13
CA ILE A 149 -3.02 -21.24 -4.73
C ILE A 149 -2.22 -21.39 -3.44
N GLY A 150 -1.00 -20.84 -3.37
CA GLY A 150 -0.20 -20.92 -2.15
C GLY A 150 -0.69 -20.01 -1.03
N LEU A 151 -1.39 -18.91 -1.39
CA LEU A 151 -2.01 -18.04 -0.39
C LEU A 151 -3.16 -18.75 0.34
N ILE A 152 -3.96 -19.57 -0.34
CA ILE A 152 -5.02 -20.39 0.29
C ILE A 152 -4.42 -21.30 1.36
N ASP A 153 -3.35 -22.04 1.03
CA ASP A 153 -2.68 -22.92 1.99
C ASP A 153 -2.20 -22.15 3.22
N PHE A 154 -1.63 -20.96 3.00
CA PHE A 154 -1.20 -20.09 4.07
C PHE A 154 -2.37 -19.58 4.93
N LEU A 155 -3.47 -19.13 4.33
CA LEU A 155 -4.66 -18.69 5.05
C LEU A 155 -5.30 -19.84 5.85
N ARG A 156 -5.33 -21.06 5.30
CA ARG A 156 -5.76 -22.27 6.02
C ARG A 156 -4.83 -22.57 7.21
N TYR A 157 -3.52 -22.37 7.04
CA TYR A 157 -2.57 -22.48 8.15
C TYR A 157 -2.87 -21.42 9.23
N LEU A 158 -3.00 -20.13 8.86
CA LEU A 158 -3.27 -19.04 9.79
C LEU A 158 -4.58 -19.24 10.55
N GLY A 159 -5.61 -19.70 9.87
CA GLY A 159 -6.92 -19.99 10.52
C GLY A 159 -6.87 -21.05 11.62
N ARG A 160 -5.78 -21.79 11.76
CA ARG A 160 -5.53 -22.77 12.84
C ARG A 160 -4.66 -22.25 13.97
N GLN A 161 -4.04 -21.06 13.81
CA GLN A 161 -3.09 -20.53 14.79
C GLN A 161 -3.72 -19.74 15.96
N GLY A 162 -5.04 -19.55 15.97
CA GLY A 162 -5.69 -18.67 16.92
C GLY A 162 -5.47 -17.18 16.60
N SER A 163 -5.41 -16.33 17.61
CA SER A 163 -5.22 -14.88 17.41
C SER A 163 -3.79 -14.57 16.94
N LEU A 164 -3.67 -13.78 15.88
CA LEU A 164 -2.40 -13.34 15.34
C LEU A 164 -2.07 -11.90 15.78
N TYR A 165 -0.82 -11.52 15.60
CA TYR A 165 -0.33 -10.17 15.87
C TYR A 165 -0.74 -9.62 17.22
N ILE A 166 -0.65 -10.44 18.28
CA ILE A 166 -1.03 -10.07 19.64
C ILE A 166 -0.02 -9.09 20.21
N ALA A 167 -0.41 -7.82 20.34
CA ALA A 167 0.43 -6.81 20.94
C ALA A 167 0.49 -6.96 22.47
N GLY A 168 1.71 -6.96 23.02
CA GLY A 168 2.00 -7.14 24.44
C GLY A 168 3.27 -6.39 24.86
N GLY A 169 3.83 -6.76 25.99
CA GLY A 169 4.98 -6.09 26.59
C GLY A 169 4.62 -4.75 27.22
N ASP A 170 5.57 -3.81 27.23
CA ASP A 170 5.38 -2.49 27.82
C ASP A 170 4.32 -1.69 27.06
N TYR A 171 3.58 -0.85 27.78
CA TYR A 171 2.58 0.05 27.18
C TYR A 171 3.22 1.04 26.21
N ARG A 172 4.42 1.54 26.55
CA ARG A 172 5.26 2.40 25.71
C ARG A 172 6.65 1.82 25.58
N SER A 173 7.13 1.70 24.37
CA SER A 173 8.51 1.31 24.06
C SER A 173 9.18 2.35 23.19
N THR A 174 10.44 2.67 23.47
CA THR A 174 11.24 3.57 22.64
C THR A 174 12.58 2.92 22.37
N VAL A 175 12.95 2.81 21.09
CA VAL A 175 14.21 2.26 20.62
C VAL A 175 14.97 3.28 19.80
N SER A 176 16.30 3.25 19.85
CA SER A 176 17.14 4.01 18.94
C SER A 176 17.24 3.31 17.60
N PHE A 177 17.46 4.06 16.54
CA PHE A 177 17.74 3.52 15.21
C PHE A 177 18.99 4.13 14.57
N GLU A 178 19.63 3.39 13.70
CA GLU A 178 20.63 3.91 12.78
C GLU A 178 19.92 4.47 11.55
N ALA A 179 20.21 5.71 11.17
CA ALA A 179 19.75 6.28 9.90
C ALA A 179 20.81 6.03 8.84
N THR A 180 20.76 4.89 8.20
CA THR A 180 21.72 4.50 7.15
C THR A 180 21.03 4.55 5.80
N ASP A 181 21.59 5.30 4.89
CA ASP A 181 21.04 5.52 3.55
C ASP A 181 19.56 5.95 3.61
N ASN A 182 19.27 6.95 4.45
CA ASN A 182 17.94 7.50 4.74
C ASN A 182 16.93 6.52 5.38
N ARG A 183 17.33 5.27 5.64
CA ARG A 183 16.47 4.20 6.18
C ARG A 183 16.67 4.04 7.68
N PRO A 184 15.62 3.93 8.50
CA PRO A 184 15.73 3.66 9.93
C PRO A 184 15.95 2.16 10.19
N ILE A 185 17.13 1.80 10.67
CA ILE A 185 17.49 0.43 11.05
C ILE A 185 17.42 0.31 12.56
N ILE A 186 16.55 -0.57 13.04
CA ILE A 186 16.32 -0.86 14.46
C ILE A 186 16.85 -2.25 14.83
N LEU A 187 17.19 -2.42 16.12
CA LEU A 187 17.55 -3.72 16.68
C LEU A 187 16.31 -4.35 17.31
N ILE A 188 15.95 -5.54 16.84
CA ILE A 188 14.82 -6.31 17.36
C ILE A 188 15.24 -7.73 17.73
N ARG A 189 14.40 -8.47 18.46
CA ARG A 189 14.57 -9.89 18.69
C ARG A 189 13.41 -10.67 18.12
N VAL A 190 13.72 -11.82 17.52
CA VAL A 190 12.74 -12.76 16.95
C VAL A 190 12.79 -14.05 17.75
N ASN A 191 11.64 -14.58 18.18
CA ASN A 191 11.53 -15.82 18.96
C ASN A 191 12.42 -15.85 20.21
N GLY A 192 12.61 -14.71 20.88
CA GLY A 192 13.44 -14.59 22.07
C GLY A 192 14.93 -14.80 21.82
N ASN A 193 15.41 -14.70 20.59
CA ASN A 193 16.83 -14.82 20.26
C ASN A 193 17.69 -13.86 21.12
N LYS A 194 18.85 -14.33 21.60
CA LYS A 194 19.73 -13.53 22.48
C LYS A 194 20.39 -12.37 21.74
N GLU A 195 20.80 -12.59 20.52
CA GLU A 195 21.45 -11.57 19.70
C GLU A 195 20.41 -10.71 18.97
N PRO A 196 20.48 -9.38 19.08
CA PRO A 196 19.57 -8.52 18.35
C PRO A 196 19.83 -8.60 16.84
N LEU A 197 18.77 -8.50 16.08
CA LEU A 197 18.76 -8.54 14.62
C LEU A 197 18.54 -7.14 14.06
N ARG A 198 19.15 -6.84 12.93
CA ARG A 198 19.05 -5.55 12.23
C ARG A 198 17.87 -5.56 11.28
N PHE A 199 16.84 -4.79 11.60
CA PHE A 199 15.64 -4.67 10.77
C PHE A 199 15.44 -3.22 10.31
N VAL A 200 15.14 -3.04 9.02
CA VAL A 200 14.69 -1.76 8.50
C VAL A 200 13.21 -1.57 8.85
N LEU A 201 12.83 -0.41 9.37
CA LEU A 201 11.42 -0.06 9.47
C LEU A 201 10.86 0.18 8.07
N ASP A 202 9.82 -0.55 7.69
CA ASP A 202 9.33 -0.64 6.33
C ASP A 202 7.82 -0.39 6.27
N THR A 203 7.44 0.87 5.99
CA THR A 203 6.04 1.24 5.76
C THR A 203 5.56 0.97 4.33
N GLY A 204 6.49 0.62 3.44
CA GLY A 204 6.24 0.14 2.07
C GLY A 204 5.96 -1.37 2.00
N SER A 205 5.84 -2.08 3.14
CA SER A 205 5.52 -3.51 3.17
C SER A 205 4.36 -3.81 4.11
N GLY A 206 3.34 -4.49 3.60
CA GLY A 206 2.21 -4.91 4.43
C GLY A 206 2.57 -5.97 5.47
N MET A 207 3.48 -6.88 5.15
CA MET A 207 3.94 -7.98 6.03
C MET A 207 5.44 -7.86 6.29
N SER A 208 5.88 -8.19 7.49
CA SER A 208 7.32 -8.23 7.81
C SER A 208 8.05 -9.29 7.01
N VAL A 209 9.30 -9.03 6.67
CA VAL A 209 10.15 -9.90 5.85
C VAL A 209 11.40 -10.29 6.62
N ILE A 210 11.79 -11.55 6.56
CA ILE A 210 13.04 -12.06 7.11
C ILE A 210 13.90 -12.59 5.95
N SER A 211 15.22 -12.32 5.98
CA SER A 211 16.13 -12.89 4.98
C SER A 211 16.15 -14.41 5.07
N ASP A 212 16.31 -15.08 3.94
CA ASP A 212 16.41 -16.56 3.90
C ASP A 212 17.61 -17.08 4.72
N GLU A 213 18.71 -16.30 4.80
CA GLU A 213 19.86 -16.60 5.63
C GLU A 213 19.52 -16.52 7.12
N THR A 214 18.85 -15.43 7.55
CA THR A 214 18.42 -15.28 8.94
C THR A 214 17.36 -16.30 9.32
N ALA A 215 16.40 -16.59 8.42
CA ALA A 215 15.40 -17.63 8.66
C ALA A 215 16.06 -19.01 8.90
N LYS A 216 17.05 -19.40 8.09
CA LYS A 216 17.83 -20.63 8.27
C LYS A 216 18.58 -20.63 9.61
N ARG A 217 19.25 -19.53 9.95
CA ARG A 217 20.00 -19.37 11.20
C ARG A 217 19.10 -19.50 12.43
N LEU A 218 17.88 -18.98 12.37
CA LEU A 218 16.90 -19.03 13.46
C LEU A 218 16.03 -20.30 13.45
N GLY A 219 16.18 -21.18 12.47
CA GLY A 219 15.37 -22.38 12.32
C GLY A 219 13.91 -22.12 11.92
N ILE A 220 13.62 -20.94 11.36
CA ILE A 220 12.28 -20.58 10.86
C ILE A 220 12.03 -21.32 9.55
N LYS A 221 11.04 -22.20 9.55
CA LYS A 221 10.70 -23.02 8.38
C LYS A 221 9.58 -22.37 7.55
N PRO A 222 9.62 -22.50 6.20
CA PRO A 222 8.46 -22.18 5.38
C PRO A 222 7.23 -22.97 5.79
N VAL A 223 6.08 -22.29 5.85
CA VAL A 223 4.76 -22.90 6.15
C VAL A 223 3.90 -23.06 4.89
N ALA A 224 4.15 -22.21 3.88
CA ALA A 224 3.52 -22.30 2.57
C ALA A 224 4.38 -21.59 1.52
N LYS A 225 4.12 -21.88 0.23
CA LYS A 225 4.74 -21.22 -0.92
C LYS A 225 3.64 -20.70 -1.84
N GLY A 226 3.73 -19.44 -2.25
CA GLY A 226 2.66 -18.70 -2.90
C GLY A 226 2.99 -18.18 -4.29
N GLY A 227 3.39 -19.00 -5.25
CA GLY A 227 3.63 -18.56 -6.61
C GLY A 227 4.74 -17.52 -6.76
N LEU A 228 4.69 -16.75 -7.85
CA LEU A 228 5.67 -15.73 -8.20
C LEU A 228 5.06 -14.33 -8.08
N ALA A 229 5.81 -13.38 -7.50
CA ALA A 229 5.47 -11.97 -7.47
C ALA A 229 6.50 -11.15 -8.24
N ARG A 230 6.09 -9.95 -8.67
CA ARG A 230 6.97 -8.88 -9.19
C ARG A 230 7.12 -7.79 -8.16
N ALA A 231 8.20 -7.03 -8.23
CA ALA A 231 8.42 -5.87 -7.38
C ALA A 231 9.10 -4.75 -8.18
N VAL A 232 9.10 -3.55 -7.64
CA VAL A 232 9.82 -2.41 -8.19
C VAL A 232 11.33 -2.66 -8.02
N GLY A 233 12.08 -2.37 -9.08
CA GLY A 233 13.53 -2.63 -9.14
C GLY A 233 13.87 -4.11 -9.34
N GLY A 234 14.86 -4.34 -10.20
CA GLY A 234 15.36 -5.67 -10.52
C GLY A 234 14.66 -6.43 -11.64
N GLY A 235 13.51 -5.96 -12.14
CA GLY A 235 12.83 -6.47 -13.35
C GLY A 235 12.45 -7.95 -13.36
N GLY A 236 12.70 -8.68 -12.28
CA GLY A 236 12.48 -10.12 -12.16
C GLY A 236 11.21 -10.50 -11.39
N LYS A 237 10.92 -11.81 -11.39
CA LYS A 237 9.93 -12.42 -10.51
C LYS A 237 10.66 -13.11 -9.35
N PHE A 238 10.08 -13.12 -8.17
CA PHE A 238 10.57 -13.86 -7.01
C PHE A 238 9.50 -14.78 -6.43
N GLU A 239 9.92 -15.88 -5.82
CA GLU A 239 9.00 -16.81 -5.16
C GLU A 239 8.49 -16.21 -3.85
N ILE A 240 7.17 -16.25 -3.62
CA ILE A 240 6.56 -15.89 -2.36
C ILE A 240 6.69 -17.08 -1.41
N VAL A 241 7.42 -16.92 -0.32
CA VAL A 241 7.59 -17.93 0.72
C VAL A 241 7.06 -17.38 2.03
N TYR A 242 6.08 -18.08 2.60
CA TYR A 242 5.47 -17.72 3.88
C TYR A 242 6.16 -18.44 5.03
N GLY A 243 6.47 -17.70 6.09
CA GLY A 243 6.96 -18.20 7.36
C GLY A 243 6.08 -17.76 8.52
N PHE A 244 6.43 -18.21 9.71
CA PHE A 244 5.74 -17.85 10.94
C PHE A 244 6.76 -17.73 12.07
N VAL A 245 6.62 -16.69 12.90
CA VAL A 245 7.44 -16.51 14.09
C VAL A 245 6.57 -16.35 15.33
N ASP A 246 7.02 -16.88 16.46
CA ASP A 246 6.26 -16.86 17.71
C ASP A 246 6.19 -15.46 18.31
N SER A 247 7.28 -14.68 18.15
CA SER A 247 7.32 -13.30 18.66
C SER A 247 8.34 -12.43 17.95
N ILE A 248 8.04 -11.12 17.93
CA ILE A 248 8.96 -10.04 17.59
C ILE A 248 8.98 -9.07 18.77
N ASP A 249 10.18 -8.82 19.32
CA ASP A 249 10.39 -7.86 20.41
C ASP A 249 11.10 -6.61 19.89
N ILE A 250 10.51 -5.44 20.17
CA ILE A 250 11.00 -4.11 19.77
C ILE A 250 11.19 -3.29 21.06
N GLY A 251 12.39 -3.35 21.62
CA GLY A 251 12.62 -2.85 22.98
C GLY A 251 11.75 -3.60 24.00
N GLY A 252 10.89 -2.86 24.73
CA GLY A 252 9.93 -3.43 25.67
C GLY A 252 8.58 -3.85 25.03
N ALA A 253 8.30 -3.45 23.78
CA ALA A 253 7.09 -3.88 23.07
C ALA A 253 7.29 -5.27 22.45
N ARG A 254 6.23 -6.07 22.45
CA ARG A 254 6.21 -7.44 21.91
C ARG A 254 4.99 -7.63 21.01
N VAL A 255 5.16 -8.32 19.89
CA VAL A 255 4.05 -8.83 19.07
C VAL A 255 4.23 -10.34 18.92
N GLN A 256 3.18 -11.11 19.23
CA GLN A 256 3.20 -12.56 19.18
C GLN A 256 2.40 -13.09 17.99
N ASN A 257 2.71 -14.32 17.57
CA ASN A 257 2.06 -15.02 16.46
C ASN A 257 2.12 -14.21 15.17
N VAL A 258 3.31 -14.02 14.62
CA VAL A 258 3.56 -13.11 13.51
C VAL A 258 3.85 -13.88 12.22
N PRO A 259 2.93 -13.85 11.24
CA PRO A 259 3.25 -14.25 9.86
C PRO A 259 4.31 -13.35 9.24
N VAL A 260 5.21 -13.95 8.47
CA VAL A 260 6.31 -13.24 7.80
C VAL A 260 6.53 -13.78 6.39
N TYR A 261 7.12 -12.96 5.51
CA TYR A 261 7.73 -13.46 4.29
C TYR A 261 9.17 -13.87 4.54
N ILE A 262 9.63 -14.90 3.83
CA ILE A 262 11.04 -15.32 3.78
C ILE A 262 11.52 -15.11 2.35
N ARG A 263 12.57 -14.30 2.16
CA ARG A 263 13.13 -14.08 0.82
C ARG A 263 14.61 -13.75 0.84
N LYS A 264 15.26 -13.91 -0.30
CA LYS A 264 16.63 -13.45 -0.51
C LYS A 264 16.67 -11.92 -0.60
N PHE A 265 17.70 -11.30 0.01
CA PHE A 265 18.00 -9.87 -0.15
C PHE A 265 19.13 -9.67 -1.15
N PHE A 266 19.09 -8.60 -1.91
CA PHE A 266 20.06 -8.28 -2.95
C PHE A 266 21.01 -7.15 -2.56
N ASP A 267 20.63 -6.31 -1.57
CA ASP A 267 21.50 -5.27 -1.03
C ASP A 267 22.56 -5.92 -0.12
N SER A 268 23.80 -5.92 -0.59
CA SER A 268 24.95 -6.43 0.15
C SER A 268 25.74 -5.35 0.91
N HIS A 269 25.46 -4.05 0.62
CA HIS A 269 26.22 -2.94 1.22
C HIS A 269 25.81 -2.65 2.66
N ILE A 270 24.54 -2.86 2.98
CA ILE A 270 23.98 -2.66 4.31
C ILE A 270 23.34 -3.97 4.75
N PRO A 271 24.10 -4.85 5.44
CA PRO A 271 23.56 -6.12 5.87
C PRO A 271 22.43 -5.91 6.87
N VAL A 272 21.25 -6.41 6.53
CA VAL A 272 20.07 -6.42 7.38
C VAL A 272 19.47 -7.82 7.43
N ASP A 273 18.91 -8.18 8.59
CA ASP A 273 18.27 -9.47 8.82
C ASP A 273 16.82 -9.50 8.30
N GLY A 274 16.19 -8.33 8.16
CA GLY A 274 14.81 -8.24 7.71
C GLY A 274 14.27 -6.82 7.58
N TYR A 275 12.98 -6.76 7.26
CA TYR A 275 12.18 -5.55 7.15
C TYR A 275 10.97 -5.68 8.08
N LEU A 276 10.75 -4.69 8.93
CA LEU A 276 9.64 -4.65 9.89
C LEU A 276 8.45 -3.95 9.25
N GLY A 277 7.51 -4.73 8.75
CA GLY A 277 6.35 -4.25 7.99
C GLY A 277 5.17 -3.79 8.85
N LEU A 278 4.17 -3.27 8.15
CA LEU A 278 2.97 -2.67 8.75
C LEU A 278 2.16 -3.65 9.59
N SER A 279 2.15 -4.94 9.27
CA SER A 279 1.43 -5.96 10.05
C SER A 279 1.81 -5.99 11.54
N VAL A 280 3.06 -5.59 11.86
CA VAL A 280 3.56 -5.49 13.23
C VAL A 280 3.40 -4.06 13.76
N VAL A 281 3.87 -3.07 13.00
CA VAL A 281 3.93 -1.68 13.47
C VAL A 281 2.54 -1.08 13.65
N SER A 282 1.55 -1.49 12.83
CA SER A 282 0.16 -1.00 12.91
C SER A 282 -0.60 -1.42 14.17
N LYS A 283 -0.02 -2.30 14.98
CA LYS A 283 -0.60 -2.66 16.29
C LYS A 283 -0.34 -1.58 17.37
N PHE A 284 0.37 -0.52 17.00
CA PHE A 284 0.76 0.59 17.88
C PHE A 284 0.46 1.94 17.21
N LEU A 285 0.31 2.97 18.03
CA LEU A 285 0.64 4.33 17.58
C LEU A 285 2.15 4.40 17.48
N ALA A 286 2.66 4.70 16.29
CA ALA A 286 4.08 4.71 16.04
C ALA A 286 4.58 6.13 15.73
N SER A 287 5.75 6.49 16.26
CA SER A 287 6.44 7.69 15.83
C SER A 287 7.90 7.41 15.48
N VAL A 288 8.38 8.08 14.43
CA VAL A 288 9.74 7.98 13.92
C VAL A 288 10.34 9.38 13.91
N ASP A 289 11.26 9.65 14.81
CA ASP A 289 11.94 10.93 14.94
C ASP A 289 13.33 10.85 14.34
N TYR A 290 13.49 11.33 13.12
CA TYR A 290 14.78 11.33 12.43
C TYR A 290 15.78 12.30 13.04
N GLY A 291 15.33 13.34 13.77
CA GLY A 291 16.19 14.30 14.46
C GLY A 291 16.90 13.67 15.66
N THR A 292 16.18 12.93 16.49
CA THR A 292 16.72 12.24 17.66
C THR A 292 17.09 10.78 17.39
N ARG A 293 16.77 10.26 16.19
CA ARG A 293 16.94 8.86 15.77
C ARG A 293 16.28 7.87 16.73
N ARG A 294 15.03 8.15 17.07
CA ARG A 294 14.22 7.32 17.97
C ARG A 294 12.91 6.92 17.34
N MET A 295 12.56 5.66 17.49
CA MET A 295 11.24 5.14 17.20
C MET A 295 10.51 4.88 18.51
N SER A 296 9.29 5.37 18.65
CA SER A 296 8.44 5.09 19.81
C SER A 296 7.17 4.37 19.37
N LEU A 297 6.77 3.38 20.16
CA LEU A 297 5.58 2.58 19.99
C LEU A 297 4.71 2.72 21.22
N VAL A 298 3.43 3.04 21.06
CA VAL A 298 2.44 3.11 22.15
C VAL A 298 1.32 2.15 21.83
N ARG A 299 1.12 1.17 22.71
CA ARG A 299 0.06 0.16 22.54
C ARG A 299 -1.31 0.82 22.61
N GLN A 300 -2.14 0.58 21.61
CA GLN A 300 -3.54 1.03 21.62
C GLN A 300 -4.36 0.06 22.47
N ASN A 301 -5.16 0.59 23.39
CA ASN A 301 -6.16 -0.22 24.09
C ASN A 301 -7.35 -0.43 23.15
N GLN A 302 -8.03 -1.57 23.26
CA GLN A 302 -9.23 -1.84 22.44
C GLN A 302 -10.34 -0.81 22.67
N THR A 303 -10.42 -0.23 23.88
CA THR A 303 -11.33 0.87 24.23
C THR A 303 -11.01 2.16 23.47
N ASP A 304 -9.72 2.47 23.28
CA ASP A 304 -9.30 3.69 22.54
C ASP A 304 -9.67 3.61 21.06
N GLN A 305 -9.72 2.41 20.48
CA GLN A 305 -10.19 2.21 19.10
C GLN A 305 -11.68 2.54 18.96
N VAL A 306 -12.50 2.23 19.93
CA VAL A 306 -13.95 2.53 19.92
C VAL A 306 -14.20 4.03 20.15
N GLU A 307 -13.46 4.67 21.06
CA GLU A 307 -13.61 6.10 21.34
C GLU A 307 -13.05 6.98 20.20
N SER A 308 -11.95 6.58 19.54
CA SER A 308 -11.45 7.31 18.37
C SER A 308 -12.42 7.27 17.19
N TRP A 309 -13.19 6.19 17.02
CA TRP A 309 -14.23 6.07 15.99
C TRP A 309 -15.49 6.90 16.32
N THR A 310 -15.78 7.14 17.59
CA THR A 310 -16.95 7.94 18.01
C THR A 310 -16.66 9.42 18.14
N ALA A 311 -15.42 9.82 18.40
CA ALA A 311 -15.02 11.20 18.61
C ALA A 311 -14.84 12.02 17.31
N VAL A 312 -14.61 11.36 16.17
CA VAL A 312 -14.50 12.03 14.88
C VAL A 312 -15.54 11.44 13.92
N ARG A 313 -16.82 11.81 14.11
CA ARG A 313 -17.75 11.80 12.97
C ARG A 313 -17.16 12.73 11.93
N ARG A 314 -16.58 12.16 10.85
CA ARG A 314 -16.35 12.93 9.63
C ARG A 314 -17.70 13.55 9.26
N PRO A 315 -17.78 14.85 9.02
CA PRO A 315 -19.00 15.42 8.49
C PRO A 315 -19.37 14.64 7.22
N GLU A 316 -20.59 14.16 7.12
CA GLU A 316 -21.08 13.32 6.01
C GLU A 316 -20.92 13.97 4.62
N ASN A 317 -20.46 15.22 4.56
CA ASN A 317 -20.36 16.05 3.35
C ASN A 317 -18.95 16.50 2.99
N VAL A 318 -17.88 15.94 3.56
CA VAL A 318 -16.52 16.31 3.15
C VAL A 318 -16.08 15.44 1.99
N GLN A 319 -16.24 15.97 0.80
CA GLN A 319 -15.67 15.45 -0.43
C GLN A 319 -14.14 15.63 -0.40
N GLY A 320 -13.41 14.51 -0.47
CA GLY A 320 -11.95 14.49 -0.41
C GLY A 320 -11.37 14.39 1.00
N LEU A 321 -10.16 13.86 1.06
CA LEU A 321 -9.40 13.81 2.30
C LEU A 321 -8.75 15.18 2.54
N ILE A 322 -9.37 16.01 3.38
CA ILE A 322 -8.80 17.31 3.73
C ILE A 322 -7.90 17.12 4.96
N PRO A 323 -6.64 17.58 4.93
CA PRO A 323 -5.80 17.61 6.12
C PRO A 323 -6.48 18.41 7.23
N VAL A 324 -6.73 17.77 8.37
CA VAL A 324 -7.26 18.47 9.55
C VAL A 324 -6.08 18.92 10.39
N ALA A 325 -5.98 20.23 10.63
CA ALA A 325 -4.98 20.76 11.56
C ALA A 325 -5.41 20.39 13.00
N PRO A 326 -4.61 19.60 13.74
CA PRO A 326 -4.83 19.42 15.16
C PRO A 326 -4.71 20.76 15.90
N ASN A 327 -5.25 20.84 17.11
CA ASN A 327 -5.23 22.05 17.94
C ASN A 327 -3.80 22.55 18.28
N ASP A 328 -2.76 21.74 18.01
CA ASP A 328 -1.35 22.05 18.24
C ASP A 328 -0.62 22.60 16.98
N GLY A 329 -1.35 22.86 15.88
CA GLY A 329 -0.79 23.38 14.62
C GLY A 329 -0.06 22.34 13.76
N SER A 330 -0.03 21.08 14.16
CA SER A 330 0.50 19.99 13.31
C SER A 330 -0.53 19.62 12.23
N ILE A 331 -0.04 19.01 11.14
CA ILE A 331 -0.86 18.72 9.97
C ILE A 331 -1.04 17.22 9.86
N GLU A 332 -2.29 16.80 9.89
CA GLU A 332 -2.67 15.43 9.65
C GLU A 332 -2.84 15.18 8.16
N VAL A 333 -2.14 14.17 7.64
CA VAL A 333 -2.24 13.71 6.25
C VAL A 333 -3.01 12.41 6.24
N PRO A 334 -4.13 12.34 5.52
CA PRO A 334 -4.87 11.10 5.39
C PRO A 334 -4.12 10.11 4.51
N LEU A 335 -4.16 8.84 4.88
CA LEU A 335 -3.56 7.74 4.17
C LEU A 335 -4.62 6.71 3.77
N ARG A 336 -4.39 6.07 2.64
CA ARG A 336 -5.13 4.88 2.20
C ARG A 336 -4.24 3.66 2.27
N THR A 337 -4.85 2.50 2.38
CA THR A 337 -4.12 1.23 2.32
C THR A 337 -4.43 0.55 1.00
N THR A 338 -3.43 0.29 0.17
CA THR A 338 -3.59 -0.44 -1.10
C THR A 338 -4.06 -1.86 -0.88
N SER A 339 -4.49 -2.56 -1.93
CA SER A 339 -4.85 -3.98 -1.84
C SER A 339 -3.70 -4.87 -1.36
N SER A 340 -2.47 -4.51 -1.70
CA SER A 340 -1.24 -5.19 -1.23
C SER A 340 -0.87 -4.85 0.22
N GLY A 341 -1.56 -3.89 0.85
CA GLY A 341 -1.30 -3.49 2.24
C GLY A 341 -0.30 -2.35 2.40
N PHE A 342 0.15 -1.68 1.33
CA PHE A 342 1.02 -0.51 1.40
C PHE A 342 0.23 0.73 1.80
N LEU A 343 0.89 1.65 2.51
CA LEU A 343 0.33 2.98 2.79
C LEU A 343 0.49 3.87 1.56
N SER A 344 -0.58 4.52 1.15
CA SER A 344 -0.62 5.48 0.05
C SER A 344 -1.08 6.84 0.52
N GLY A 345 -0.38 7.89 0.11
CA GLY A 345 -0.71 9.28 0.38
C GLY A 345 -0.75 10.09 -0.91
N GLU A 346 -1.51 11.19 -0.90
CA GLU A 346 -1.61 12.11 -2.03
C GLU A 346 -0.47 13.12 -1.98
N VAL A 347 0.40 13.07 -2.99
CA VAL A 347 1.61 13.89 -3.13
C VAL A 347 1.40 14.94 -4.22
N GLY A 348 1.69 16.21 -3.88
CA GLY A 348 1.70 17.30 -4.84
C GLY A 348 3.08 17.48 -5.48
N LEU A 349 3.09 17.62 -6.79
CA LEU A 349 4.28 17.92 -7.59
C LEU A 349 4.15 19.32 -8.20
N GLU A 350 5.21 20.11 -8.19
CA GLU A 350 5.21 21.41 -8.86
C GLU A 350 4.96 21.27 -10.35
N GLY A 351 4.05 22.09 -10.87
CA GLY A 351 3.62 22.03 -12.29
C GLY A 351 2.45 21.10 -12.57
N PHE A 352 1.90 20.43 -11.53
CA PHE A 352 0.71 19.58 -11.66
C PHE A 352 -0.47 20.19 -10.89
N ASP A 353 -1.63 20.22 -11.53
CA ASP A 353 -2.85 20.76 -10.92
C ASP A 353 -3.47 19.82 -9.87
N LYS A 354 -3.19 18.52 -9.98
CA LYS A 354 -3.72 17.48 -9.10
C LYS A 354 -2.61 16.74 -8.38
N ASN A 355 -2.91 16.36 -7.14
CA ASN A 355 -2.06 15.44 -6.41
C ASN A 355 -2.11 14.04 -7.04
N VAL A 356 -1.04 13.27 -6.87
CA VAL A 356 -0.90 11.90 -7.33
C VAL A 356 -0.63 10.95 -6.17
N ASN A 357 -1.07 9.69 -6.28
CA ASN A 357 -0.89 8.73 -5.20
C ASN A 357 0.53 8.15 -5.20
N PHE A 358 1.19 8.23 -4.06
CA PHE A 358 2.51 7.66 -3.80
C PHE A 358 2.45 6.70 -2.62
N ILE A 359 3.19 5.60 -2.70
CA ILE A 359 3.46 4.76 -1.54
C ILE A 359 4.35 5.54 -0.58
N ILE A 360 4.02 5.54 0.71
CA ILE A 360 4.84 6.12 1.78
C ILE A 360 5.77 5.04 2.33
N ASP A 361 7.06 5.14 2.02
CA ASP A 361 8.01 4.05 2.27
C ASP A 361 9.25 4.52 3.03
N THR A 362 9.33 4.15 4.31
CA THR A 362 10.50 4.44 5.16
C THR A 362 11.71 3.56 4.83
N ALA A 363 11.54 2.48 4.11
CA ALA A 363 12.63 1.58 3.71
C ALA A 363 13.19 1.89 2.31
N ALA A 364 12.51 2.72 1.52
CA ALA A 364 13.08 3.27 0.29
C ALA A 364 14.06 4.39 0.61
N SER A 365 15.29 4.29 0.17
CA SER A 365 16.34 5.30 0.43
C SER A 365 16.14 6.59 -0.37
N ILE A 366 15.45 6.49 -1.51
CA ILE A 366 15.17 7.57 -2.45
C ILE A 366 13.70 7.57 -2.87
N THR A 367 13.17 8.75 -3.18
CA THR A 367 11.86 8.89 -3.82
C THR A 367 11.88 8.31 -5.23
N VAL A 368 10.78 7.70 -5.65
CA VAL A 368 10.60 7.12 -6.98
C VAL A 368 9.46 7.81 -7.71
N ILE A 369 9.65 8.05 -8.99
CA ILE A 369 8.63 8.50 -9.94
C ILE A 369 8.42 7.36 -10.96
N SER A 370 7.15 7.08 -11.30
CA SER A 370 6.87 6.09 -12.34
C SER A 370 7.38 6.54 -13.70
N GLU A 371 7.80 5.59 -14.54
CA GLU A 371 8.19 5.87 -15.94
C GLU A 371 7.09 6.64 -16.67
N LYS A 372 5.82 6.24 -16.49
CA LYS A 372 4.67 6.90 -17.09
C LYS A 372 4.54 8.37 -16.67
N LEU A 373 4.71 8.67 -15.37
CA LEU A 373 4.65 10.05 -14.87
C LEU A 373 5.84 10.86 -15.36
N SER A 374 7.04 10.27 -15.45
CA SER A 374 8.27 10.94 -15.91
C SER A 374 8.21 11.39 -17.38
N GLN A 375 7.29 10.84 -18.18
CA GLN A 375 7.08 11.21 -19.59
C GLN A 375 6.20 12.45 -19.78
N GLN A 376 5.63 13.00 -18.69
CA GLN A 376 4.88 14.26 -18.76
C GLN A 376 5.84 15.42 -19.07
N GLU A 377 5.39 16.36 -19.92
CA GLU A 377 6.20 17.48 -20.38
C GLU A 377 6.87 18.25 -19.24
N GLN A 378 6.16 18.45 -18.12
CA GLN A 378 6.64 19.16 -16.93
C GLN A 378 7.85 18.50 -16.28
N LEU A 379 8.07 17.20 -16.49
CA LEU A 379 9.16 16.44 -15.87
C LEU A 379 10.30 16.10 -16.82
N LEU A 380 10.09 16.18 -18.13
CA LEU A 380 11.12 15.81 -19.11
C LEU A 380 12.40 16.66 -18.99
N GLU A 381 12.27 17.95 -18.74
CA GLU A 381 13.40 18.88 -18.59
C GLU A 381 14.16 18.73 -17.26
N LEU A 382 13.57 17.98 -16.30
CA LEU A 382 14.15 17.76 -14.97
C LEU A 382 15.05 16.52 -14.91
N LEU A 383 15.14 15.76 -16.04
CA LEU A 383 16.01 14.61 -16.15
C LEU A 383 17.48 15.01 -16.01
N GLN A 384 18.20 14.29 -15.15
CA GLN A 384 19.63 14.49 -14.95
C GLN A 384 20.47 13.59 -15.86
N PRO A 385 21.67 14.02 -16.26
CA PRO A 385 22.57 13.17 -17.04
C PRO A 385 23.13 11.98 -16.23
N SER A 386 23.14 12.09 -14.90
CA SER A 386 23.60 11.02 -14.01
C SER A 386 22.58 9.87 -13.94
N LYS A 387 23.08 8.67 -13.76
CA LYS A 387 22.31 7.46 -13.55
C LYS A 387 22.72 6.80 -12.23
N MET A 388 21.87 5.93 -11.73
CA MET A 388 22.13 5.21 -10.49
C MET A 388 21.78 3.72 -10.62
N ARG A 389 22.25 2.94 -9.65
CA ARG A 389 21.86 1.55 -9.42
C ARG A 389 20.80 1.50 -8.35
N VAL A 390 19.74 0.71 -8.57
CA VAL A 390 18.66 0.52 -7.58
C VAL A 390 18.54 -0.96 -7.22
N PHE A 391 18.62 -1.24 -5.93
CA PHE A 391 18.39 -2.56 -5.34
C PHE A 391 16.91 -2.65 -4.96
N GLY A 392 16.19 -3.57 -5.57
CA GLY A 392 14.77 -3.83 -5.30
C GLY A 392 14.54 -5.23 -4.74
N ALA A 393 13.27 -5.52 -4.44
CA ALA A 393 12.86 -6.81 -3.91
C ALA A 393 13.09 -7.97 -4.89
N ALA A 394 13.08 -7.71 -6.21
CA ALA A 394 13.25 -8.70 -7.26
C ALA A 394 14.68 -8.74 -7.84
N GLY A 395 15.59 -7.89 -7.39
CA GLY A 395 16.96 -7.85 -7.89
C GLY A 395 17.54 -6.44 -7.97
N VAL A 396 18.39 -6.21 -8.95
CA VAL A 396 19.08 -4.94 -9.17
C VAL A 396 18.73 -4.38 -10.53
N THR A 397 18.44 -3.08 -10.60
CA THR A 397 18.26 -2.33 -11.85
C THR A 397 19.43 -1.37 -12.03
N GLU A 398 20.13 -1.52 -13.14
CA GLU A 398 21.23 -0.67 -13.54
C GLU A 398 20.74 0.52 -14.37
N ASP A 399 21.55 1.56 -14.48
CA ASP A 399 21.30 2.71 -15.35
C ASP A 399 19.98 3.45 -15.14
N VAL A 400 19.47 3.44 -13.91
CA VAL A 400 18.21 4.10 -13.54
C VAL A 400 18.35 5.62 -13.71
N LYS A 401 17.43 6.23 -14.45
CA LYS A 401 17.39 7.69 -14.66
C LYS A 401 17.03 8.42 -13.37
N LEU A 402 17.54 9.63 -13.23
CA LEU A 402 17.26 10.52 -12.11
C LEU A 402 16.54 11.78 -12.59
N LEU A 403 15.66 12.29 -11.72
CA LEU A 403 15.02 13.60 -11.80
C LEU A 403 15.41 14.42 -10.58
N GLN A 404 15.49 15.74 -10.72
CA GLN A 404 15.47 16.63 -9.56
C GLN A 404 14.16 17.42 -9.56
N LEU A 405 13.23 17.00 -8.70
CA LEU A 405 11.91 17.63 -8.54
C LEU A 405 12.09 19.01 -7.89
N PRO A 406 11.60 20.11 -8.51
CA PRO A 406 11.71 21.44 -7.93
C PRO A 406 11.07 21.53 -6.55
N ARG A 407 9.85 21.01 -6.43
CA ARG A 407 9.11 20.94 -5.16
C ARG A 407 8.23 19.69 -5.14
N LEU A 408 8.24 19.03 -3.97
CA LEU A 408 7.37 17.92 -3.63
C LEU A 408 6.67 18.22 -2.32
N SER A 409 5.37 17.91 -2.22
CA SER A 409 4.58 18.16 -1.02
C SER A 409 3.76 16.95 -0.60
N LEU A 410 3.63 16.76 0.72
CA LEU A 410 2.72 15.81 1.35
C LEU A 410 1.90 16.56 2.40
N GLY A 411 0.61 16.73 2.15
CA GLY A 411 -0.21 17.67 2.89
C GLY A 411 0.33 19.08 2.74
N LEU A 412 0.58 19.79 3.86
CA LEU A 412 1.18 21.14 3.85
C LEU A 412 2.72 21.12 3.96
N SER A 413 3.32 19.96 4.21
CA SER A 413 4.77 19.80 4.27
C SER A 413 5.37 19.80 2.87
N LYS A 414 6.34 20.68 2.63
CA LYS A 414 6.96 20.89 1.31
C LYS A 414 8.47 20.83 1.41
N LEU A 415 9.09 20.16 0.46
CA LEU A 415 10.55 20.18 0.28
C LEU A 415 10.88 20.49 -1.18
N GLU A 416 12.01 21.17 -1.36
CA GLU A 416 12.53 21.60 -2.67
C GLU A 416 13.73 20.74 -3.06
N LYS A 417 13.96 20.62 -4.37
CA LYS A 417 15.13 19.95 -4.97
C LYS A 417 15.30 18.49 -4.54
N ILE A 418 14.19 17.74 -4.54
CA ILE A 418 14.18 16.33 -4.18
C ILE A 418 14.61 15.49 -5.38
N ASN A 419 15.66 14.68 -5.21
CA ASN A 419 16.07 13.71 -6.19
C ASN A 419 15.13 12.51 -6.21
N ALA A 420 14.72 12.08 -7.38
CA ALA A 420 13.84 10.93 -7.57
C ALA A 420 14.39 10.00 -8.67
N ALA A 421 14.34 8.70 -8.40
CA ALA A 421 14.64 7.66 -9.38
C ALA A 421 13.42 7.41 -10.28
N VAL A 422 13.65 7.12 -11.56
CA VAL A 422 12.59 6.75 -12.50
C VAL A 422 12.54 5.25 -12.64
N LEU A 423 11.42 4.63 -12.20
CA LEU A 423 11.25 3.18 -12.23
C LEU A 423 9.88 2.77 -12.79
N ASP A 424 9.82 1.55 -13.30
CA ASP A 424 8.54 0.92 -13.67
C ASP A 424 7.73 0.61 -12.40
N MET A 425 6.55 1.24 -12.27
CA MET A 425 5.61 1.02 -11.15
C MET A 425 4.51 -0.01 -11.47
N GLU A 426 4.48 -0.59 -12.67
CA GLU A 426 3.48 -1.60 -13.03
C GLU A 426 3.50 -2.83 -12.10
N PRO A 427 4.67 -3.34 -11.65
CA PRO A 427 4.70 -4.45 -10.68
C PRO A 427 3.89 -4.18 -9.40
N VAL A 428 3.93 -2.95 -8.90
CA VAL A 428 3.12 -2.52 -7.75
C VAL A 428 1.67 -2.30 -8.16
N ASN A 429 1.44 -1.64 -9.29
CA ASN A 429 0.10 -1.31 -9.77
C ASN A 429 -0.75 -2.54 -10.07
N GLU A 430 -0.14 -3.66 -10.46
CA GLU A 430 -0.84 -4.95 -10.64
C GLU A 430 -1.59 -5.41 -9.38
N THR A 431 -1.10 -5.02 -8.20
CA THR A 431 -1.63 -5.50 -6.91
C THR A 431 -2.11 -4.41 -5.97
N ALA A 432 -1.85 -3.14 -6.27
CA ALA A 432 -2.23 -2.01 -5.42
C ALA A 432 -3.75 -1.74 -5.40
N GLY A 433 -4.44 -2.06 -6.51
CA GLY A 433 -5.86 -1.84 -6.67
C GLY A 433 -6.23 -0.47 -7.22
N PHE A 434 -5.35 0.53 -7.06
CA PHE A 434 -5.44 1.84 -7.71
C PHE A 434 -4.04 2.35 -8.04
N THR A 435 -3.95 3.25 -9.01
CA THR A 435 -2.68 3.72 -9.57
C THR A 435 -1.80 4.39 -8.51
N GLN A 436 -0.56 3.91 -8.40
CA GLN A 436 0.52 4.53 -7.67
C GLN A 436 1.48 5.15 -8.69
N SER A 437 1.71 6.45 -8.56
CA SER A 437 2.57 7.22 -9.48
C SER A 437 4.02 7.27 -9.01
N GLY A 438 4.31 6.79 -7.81
CA GLY A 438 5.65 6.75 -7.25
C GLY A 438 5.70 6.23 -5.82
N ILE A 439 6.89 6.40 -5.21
CA ILE A 439 7.21 6.03 -3.83
C ILE A 439 7.84 7.26 -3.17
N LEU A 440 7.30 7.69 -2.03
CA LEU A 440 7.89 8.75 -1.23
C LEU A 440 8.88 8.13 -0.25
N GLY A 441 10.15 8.31 -0.53
CA GLY A 441 11.23 7.64 0.18
C GLY A 441 11.84 8.44 1.34
N GLY A 442 12.86 7.84 1.95
CA GLY A 442 13.57 8.39 3.10
C GLY A 442 14.27 9.72 2.83
N ASN A 443 14.65 10.02 1.59
CA ASN A 443 15.24 11.32 1.24
C ASN A 443 14.25 12.49 1.44
N PHE A 444 12.93 12.24 1.41
CA PHE A 444 11.91 13.18 1.85
C PHE A 444 11.60 13.02 3.35
N LEU A 445 11.30 11.79 3.78
CA LEU A 445 10.76 11.49 5.12
C LEU A 445 11.73 11.85 6.25
N ARG A 446 13.04 11.74 6.05
CA ARG A 446 14.09 12.06 7.06
C ARG A 446 14.09 13.51 7.57
N HIS A 447 13.37 14.42 6.89
CA HIS A 447 13.29 15.81 7.28
C HIS A 447 12.24 16.08 8.36
N PHE A 448 11.54 15.02 8.81
CA PHE A 448 10.41 15.12 9.72
C PHE A 448 10.54 14.20 10.93
N ARG A 449 9.83 14.56 11.97
CA ARG A 449 9.29 13.60 12.94
C ARG A 449 7.94 13.16 12.42
N ILE A 450 7.74 11.84 12.27
CA ILE A 450 6.57 11.23 11.66
C ILE A 450 5.80 10.50 12.74
N TYR A 451 4.48 10.69 12.77
CA TYR A 451 3.56 9.95 13.59
C TYR A 451 2.59 9.20 12.68
N PHE A 452 2.38 7.92 12.98
CA PHE A 452 1.44 7.07 12.27
C PHE A 452 0.31 6.66 13.19
N ASP A 453 -0.93 6.93 12.77
CA ASP A 453 -2.16 6.40 13.34
C ASP A 453 -2.81 5.49 12.29
N PHE A 454 -2.43 4.23 12.32
CA PHE A 454 -2.90 3.25 11.33
C PHE A 454 -4.39 2.94 11.48
N ALA A 455 -4.95 3.03 12.69
CA ALA A 455 -6.37 2.80 12.94
C ALA A 455 -7.23 3.87 12.27
N ARG A 456 -6.76 5.14 12.28
CA ARG A 456 -7.43 6.26 11.63
C ARG A 456 -7.07 6.42 10.16
N GLY A 457 -6.08 5.68 9.66
CA GLY A 457 -5.54 5.88 8.32
C GLY A 457 -4.95 7.28 8.15
N ALA A 458 -4.13 7.74 9.10
CA ALA A 458 -3.57 9.08 9.11
C ALA A 458 -2.10 9.08 9.52
N MET A 459 -1.35 10.04 9.01
CA MET A 459 -0.02 10.37 9.49
C MET A 459 0.10 11.86 9.78
N ARG A 460 1.04 12.21 10.66
CA ARG A 460 1.37 13.59 10.97
C ARG A 460 2.86 13.83 10.76
N LEU A 461 3.20 14.93 10.12
CA LEU A 461 4.57 15.37 9.86
C LEU A 461 4.88 16.63 10.66
N GLU A 462 5.92 16.56 11.48
CA GLU A 462 6.48 17.71 12.17
C GLU A 462 7.87 18.01 11.59
N PRO A 463 8.10 19.17 10.97
CA PRO A 463 9.42 19.53 10.46
C PRO A 463 10.47 19.52 11.59
N LEU A 464 11.65 18.98 11.30
CA LEU A 464 12.76 19.06 12.24
C LEU A 464 13.34 20.47 12.27
N ASN A 465 13.55 21.04 13.47
CA ASN A 465 14.08 22.38 13.67
C ASN A 465 15.54 22.58 13.21
N GLN A 466 16.25 21.49 12.92
CA GLN A 466 17.60 21.52 12.37
C GLN A 466 17.57 20.96 10.95
N LYS A 467 17.99 21.78 9.97
CA LYS A 467 18.29 21.25 8.63
C LYS A 467 19.33 20.15 8.77
N PRO A 468 19.12 18.97 8.16
CA PRO A 468 20.16 17.94 8.12
C PRO A 468 21.44 18.55 7.58
N LYS A 469 22.56 18.35 8.27
CA LYS A 469 23.86 19.00 7.99
C LYS A 469 24.52 18.56 6.67
N ASN A 470 23.94 17.62 5.93
CA ASN A 470 24.54 17.11 4.70
C ASN A 470 23.79 17.64 3.47
N VAL A 471 24.53 18.32 2.63
CA VAL A 471 24.19 18.49 1.20
C VAL A 471 23.91 17.08 0.66
N GLU A 472 22.81 16.87 -0.05
CA GLU A 472 22.53 15.62 -0.72
C GLU A 472 23.61 15.34 -1.75
N THR A 473 24.65 14.61 -1.36
CA THR A 473 25.46 13.87 -2.31
C THR A 473 24.55 12.75 -2.82
N ILE A 474 24.29 12.76 -4.12
CA ILE A 474 23.55 11.67 -4.77
C ILE A 474 24.35 10.40 -4.52
N ASN A 475 23.83 9.50 -3.70
CA ASN A 475 24.39 8.17 -3.59
C ASN A 475 24.16 7.48 -4.95
N PRO A 476 25.21 6.96 -5.63
CA PRO A 476 25.03 6.26 -6.90
C PRO A 476 24.23 4.95 -6.77
N GLU A 477 23.92 4.54 -5.55
CA GLU A 477 23.14 3.36 -5.22
C GLU A 477 21.95 3.72 -4.32
N ALA A 478 20.80 3.10 -4.59
CA ALA A 478 19.61 3.28 -3.79
C ALA A 478 18.86 1.95 -3.58
N VAL A 479 18.05 1.89 -2.55
CA VAL A 479 17.20 0.73 -2.22
C VAL A 479 15.74 1.14 -2.28
N VAL A 480 14.93 0.26 -2.86
CA VAL A 480 13.47 0.38 -2.96
C VAL A 480 12.85 -0.97 -2.60
N THR A 481 11.85 -1.00 -1.72
CA THR A 481 11.32 -2.22 -1.13
C THR A 481 9.97 -2.73 -1.67
N PRO A 482 9.04 -1.90 -2.17
CA PRO A 482 7.75 -2.36 -2.68
C PRO A 482 7.81 -3.27 -3.89
#